data_3b9aa6e1979a2c66868834441522701f
#
_entry.id   3b9aa6e1979a2c66868834441522701f
#
_cell.length_a   1.000
_cell.length_b   1.000
_cell.length_c   1.000
_cell.angle_alpha   90.00
_cell.angle_beta   90.00
_cell.angle_gamma   90.00
#
_symmetry.space_group_name_H-M   'P 1'
#
loop_
_entity.id
_entity.type
_entity.pdbx_description
1 polymer ?
#
loop_
_entity_poly.entity_id
_entity_poly.type
_entity_poly.pdbx_seq_one_letter_code
_entity_poly.pdbx_strand_id
1 'polypeptide(L)'
;MKLRSGDLPDLISVILTTYDREDALDAALSALSRQNDRGFEVVIADDGSGPATAALVERWRPRLGVALRHVWQPKRGFRAAEIRNRALLTARGDYCIFLDGDCLAPMDFVAIHRKLAEPGWFVTGNRVLLAPALTAAVLREGLHPETWSLFQWLRHRSRGGVNRLAGVLRLRLGPLRKLQARRWRGARSCNLAVWRSDLDRVDGFDASFNGWGREDSDLLVRLLHCGLRRKDGRFATGVIHLWHGQADRAQLSANDARLDDVLHSDRIRAQQGLSLLRAAEAGENDSENDHHARAQT
;
A
#
# COMPACT_ATOMS: atom_id res chain seq x y z
N MET A 1 -21.68 -5.14 18.05
CA MET A 1 -21.80 -3.67 18.06
C MET A 1 -21.91 -3.25 16.60
N LYS A 2 -23.00 -2.63 16.18
CA LYS A 2 -23.12 -2.06 14.82
C LYS A 2 -22.31 -0.76 14.83
N LEU A 3 -21.39 -0.60 13.89
CA LEU A 3 -20.68 0.67 13.65
C LEU A 3 -21.71 1.76 13.36
N ARG A 4 -21.56 2.93 13.97
CA ARG A 4 -22.37 4.11 13.66
C ARG A 4 -21.90 4.71 12.35
N SER A 5 -22.73 5.47 11.65
CA SER A 5 -22.38 6.10 10.37
C SER A 5 -21.14 7.00 10.45
N GLY A 6 -20.79 7.53 11.63
CA GLY A 6 -19.56 8.32 11.87
C GLY A 6 -18.31 7.51 12.22
N ASP A 7 -18.40 6.17 12.28
CA ASP A 7 -17.26 5.29 12.58
C ASP A 7 -16.54 4.79 11.30
N LEU A 8 -17.07 5.11 10.11
CA LEU A 8 -16.49 4.73 8.82
C LEU A 8 -15.67 5.89 8.24
N PRO A 9 -14.60 5.61 7.48
CA PRO A 9 -13.83 6.67 6.84
C PRO A 9 -14.65 7.38 5.76
N ASP A 10 -14.59 8.71 5.71
CA ASP A 10 -15.25 9.53 4.70
C ASP A 10 -14.49 9.42 3.37
N LEU A 11 -13.18 9.65 3.39
CA LEU A 11 -12.28 9.50 2.24
C LEU A 11 -11.22 8.44 2.53
N ILE A 12 -10.97 7.57 1.55
CA ILE A 12 -9.89 6.58 1.60
C ILE A 12 -8.77 7.00 0.65
N SER A 13 -7.53 7.02 1.13
CA SER A 13 -6.36 7.18 0.25
C SER A 13 -5.76 5.81 -0.08
N VAL A 14 -5.78 5.41 -1.35
CA VAL A 14 -5.07 4.23 -1.84
C VAL A 14 -3.66 4.68 -2.25
N ILE A 15 -2.65 4.28 -1.47
CA ILE A 15 -1.23 4.60 -1.73
C ILE A 15 -0.63 3.45 -2.52
N LEU A 16 -0.32 3.69 -3.78
CA LEU A 16 0.13 2.71 -4.76
C LEU A 16 1.63 2.87 -5.02
N THR A 17 2.45 1.97 -4.47
CA THR A 17 3.92 2.05 -4.58
C THR A 17 4.39 1.46 -5.89
N THR A 18 5.21 2.20 -6.67
CA THR A 18 5.72 1.76 -7.97
C THR A 18 7.20 2.10 -8.17
N TYR A 19 7.84 1.38 -9.09
CA TYR A 19 9.17 1.66 -9.63
C TYR A 19 9.36 0.97 -10.98
N ASP A 20 9.56 1.75 -12.07
CA ASP A 20 9.87 1.30 -13.45
C ASP A 20 9.04 0.08 -13.93
N ARG A 21 7.72 0.09 -13.67
CA ARG A 21 6.78 -0.97 -14.04
C ARG A 21 5.48 -0.38 -14.57
N GLU A 22 5.58 0.34 -15.69
CA GLU A 22 4.44 1.01 -16.32
C GLU A 22 3.35 0.03 -16.74
N ASP A 23 3.72 -1.14 -17.21
CA ASP A 23 2.83 -2.22 -17.60
C ASP A 23 1.95 -2.71 -16.43
N ALA A 24 2.56 -2.93 -15.28
CA ALA A 24 1.87 -3.38 -14.07
C ALA A 24 1.05 -2.24 -13.46
N LEU A 25 1.60 -1.02 -13.42
CA LEU A 25 0.91 0.17 -12.92
C LEU A 25 -0.33 0.50 -13.76
N ASP A 26 -0.26 0.37 -15.09
CA ASP A 26 -1.41 0.53 -15.98
C ASP A 26 -2.53 -0.44 -15.65
N ALA A 27 -2.20 -1.72 -15.48
CA ALA A 27 -3.15 -2.76 -15.09
C ALA A 27 -3.74 -2.50 -13.69
N ALA A 28 -2.94 -2.05 -12.71
CA ALA A 28 -3.41 -1.73 -11.36
C ALA A 28 -4.35 -0.52 -11.36
N LEU A 29 -4.02 0.55 -12.08
CA LEU A 29 -4.90 1.72 -12.26
C LEU A 29 -6.19 1.34 -12.99
N SER A 30 -6.11 0.49 -13.99
CA SER A 30 -7.27 -0.07 -14.67
C SER A 30 -8.18 -0.85 -13.71
N ALA A 31 -7.64 -1.65 -12.79
CA ALA A 31 -8.41 -2.33 -11.75
C ALA A 31 -9.05 -1.34 -10.75
N LEU A 32 -8.32 -0.28 -10.35
CA LEU A 32 -8.83 0.77 -9.47
C LEU A 32 -9.92 1.62 -10.13
N SER A 33 -9.87 1.85 -11.44
CA SER A 33 -10.92 2.59 -12.16
C SER A 33 -12.28 1.87 -12.15
N ARG A 34 -12.28 0.55 -11.90
CA ARG A 34 -13.49 -0.28 -11.83
C ARG A 34 -14.05 -0.45 -10.41
N GLN A 35 -13.50 0.25 -9.39
CA GLN A 35 -14.04 0.16 -8.04
C GLN A 35 -15.49 0.63 -7.99
N ASN A 36 -16.32 -0.09 -7.22
CA ASN A 36 -17.74 0.25 -7.00
C ASN A 36 -17.94 1.30 -5.89
N ASP A 37 -16.92 1.58 -5.09
CA ASP A 37 -16.85 2.69 -4.14
C ASP A 37 -16.09 3.85 -4.80
N ARG A 38 -16.62 5.08 -4.73
CA ARG A 38 -15.99 6.27 -5.30
C ARG A 38 -15.48 7.26 -4.23
N GLY A 39 -15.67 6.96 -2.95
CA GLY A 39 -15.16 7.77 -1.84
C GLY A 39 -13.67 7.55 -1.58
N PHE A 40 -12.85 7.52 -2.62
CA PHE A 40 -11.40 7.33 -2.48
C PHE A 40 -10.61 8.21 -3.44
N GLU A 41 -9.34 8.36 -3.16
CA GLU A 41 -8.31 8.92 -4.04
C GLU A 41 -7.18 7.92 -4.23
N VAL A 42 -6.37 8.11 -5.26
CA VAL A 42 -5.14 7.36 -5.50
C VAL A 42 -3.94 8.28 -5.40
N VAL A 43 -2.94 7.86 -4.64
CA VAL A 43 -1.64 8.53 -4.54
C VAL A 43 -0.57 7.54 -5.00
N ILE A 44 0.02 7.82 -6.16
CA ILE A 44 1.16 7.04 -6.67
C ILE A 44 2.39 7.43 -5.87
N ALA A 45 2.99 6.47 -5.21
CA ALA A 45 4.25 6.56 -4.46
C ALA A 45 5.38 5.98 -5.33
N ASP A 46 6.05 6.84 -6.11
CA ASP A 46 7.01 6.46 -7.14
C ASP A 46 8.45 6.58 -6.64
N ASP A 47 9.14 5.44 -6.47
CA ASP A 47 10.49 5.35 -5.93
C ASP A 47 11.59 5.62 -6.98
N GLY A 48 11.37 6.62 -7.83
CA GLY A 48 12.38 7.12 -8.77
C GLY A 48 12.31 6.48 -10.16
N SER A 49 11.10 6.22 -10.66
CA SER A 49 10.88 5.78 -12.03
C SER A 49 11.23 6.87 -13.05
N GLY A 50 11.43 6.43 -14.29
CA GLY A 50 11.66 7.30 -15.44
C GLY A 50 10.43 8.07 -15.92
N PRO A 51 10.59 8.97 -16.93
CA PRO A 51 9.51 9.83 -17.43
C PRO A 51 8.30 9.08 -18.00
N ALA A 52 8.47 7.82 -18.41
CA ALA A 52 7.39 6.99 -18.95
C ALA A 52 6.29 6.74 -17.90
N THR A 53 6.67 6.55 -16.62
CA THR A 53 5.72 6.41 -15.50
C THR A 53 4.94 7.70 -15.27
N ALA A 54 5.59 8.86 -15.29
CA ALA A 54 4.90 10.16 -15.17
C ALA A 54 3.90 10.36 -16.32
N ALA A 55 4.31 10.07 -17.56
CA ALA A 55 3.42 10.14 -18.73
C ALA A 55 2.22 9.18 -18.63
N LEU A 56 2.42 7.98 -18.07
CA LEU A 56 1.33 7.05 -17.80
C LEU A 56 0.35 7.63 -16.77
N VAL A 57 0.82 8.18 -15.68
CA VAL A 57 -0.02 8.78 -14.64
C VAL A 57 -0.87 9.92 -15.21
N GLU A 58 -0.28 10.81 -16.03
CA GLU A 58 -1.02 11.89 -16.68
C GLU A 58 -2.13 11.38 -17.62
N ARG A 59 -1.91 10.29 -18.35
CA ARG A 59 -2.96 9.65 -19.17
C ARG A 59 -4.11 9.08 -18.34
N TRP A 60 -3.82 8.66 -17.09
CA TRP A 60 -4.83 8.11 -16.19
C TRP A 60 -5.64 9.16 -15.43
N ARG A 61 -5.14 10.40 -15.25
CA ARG A 61 -5.85 11.46 -14.51
C ARG A 61 -7.32 11.65 -14.97
N PRO A 62 -7.62 11.85 -16.25
CA PRO A 62 -9.00 12.01 -16.71
C PRO A 62 -9.81 10.70 -16.74
N ARG A 63 -9.16 9.53 -16.67
CA ARG A 63 -9.77 8.21 -16.89
C ARG A 63 -10.11 7.46 -15.60
N LEU A 64 -9.42 7.75 -14.50
CA LEU A 64 -9.56 7.00 -13.24
C LEU A 64 -10.93 7.25 -12.57
N GLY A 65 -11.53 8.42 -12.76
CA GLY A 65 -12.83 8.79 -12.20
C GLY A 65 -12.79 9.15 -10.71
N VAL A 66 -11.60 9.26 -10.12
CA VAL A 66 -11.30 9.77 -8.77
C VAL A 66 -10.01 10.58 -8.81
N ALA A 67 -9.71 11.32 -7.74
CA ALA A 67 -8.47 12.12 -7.68
C ALA A 67 -7.24 11.21 -7.77
N LEU A 68 -6.29 11.57 -8.64
CA LEU A 68 -5.01 10.89 -8.83
C LEU A 68 -3.86 11.88 -8.59
N ARG A 69 -2.97 11.54 -7.66
CA ARG A 69 -1.76 12.30 -7.37
C ARG A 69 -0.53 11.43 -7.65
N HIS A 70 0.56 12.09 -8.05
CA HIS A 70 1.86 11.45 -8.27
C HIS A 70 2.89 12.10 -7.37
N VAL A 71 3.48 11.31 -6.50
CA VAL A 71 4.59 11.69 -5.62
C VAL A 71 5.80 10.90 -6.07
N TRP A 72 6.85 11.60 -6.41
CA TRP A 72 8.09 11.03 -6.94
C TRP A 72 9.27 11.43 -6.08
N GLN A 73 10.29 10.59 -5.99
CA GLN A 73 11.58 10.90 -5.37
C GLN A 73 12.73 10.43 -6.27
N PRO A 74 13.91 11.07 -6.22
CA PRO A 74 15.08 10.65 -7.00
C PRO A 74 15.49 9.22 -6.64
N LYS A 75 15.90 8.42 -7.64
CA LYS A 75 16.39 7.06 -7.45
C LYS A 75 17.67 7.03 -6.61
N ARG A 76 17.64 6.36 -5.46
CA ARG A 76 18.79 6.12 -4.57
C ARG A 76 18.70 4.74 -3.92
N GLY A 77 18.54 3.68 -4.72
CA GLY A 77 18.26 2.32 -4.23
C GLY A 77 16.78 2.08 -3.99
N PHE A 78 16.43 1.07 -3.21
CA PHE A 78 15.04 0.74 -2.85
C PHE A 78 14.67 1.47 -1.56
N ARG A 79 13.75 2.44 -1.63
CA ARG A 79 13.34 3.29 -0.51
C ARG A 79 11.82 3.36 -0.34
N ALA A 80 11.18 2.18 -0.35
CA ALA A 80 9.72 2.08 -0.27
C ALA A 80 9.13 2.72 1.00
N ALA A 81 9.83 2.69 2.13
CA ALA A 81 9.38 3.33 3.37
C ALA A 81 9.29 4.86 3.21
N GLU A 82 10.34 5.48 2.65
CA GLU A 82 10.40 6.92 2.45
C GLU A 82 9.34 7.41 1.47
N ILE A 83 9.22 6.76 0.30
CA ILE A 83 8.24 7.20 -0.70
C ILE A 83 6.79 7.00 -0.22
N ARG A 84 6.50 5.97 0.57
CA ARG A 84 5.19 5.81 1.21
C ARG A 84 4.92 6.92 2.22
N ASN A 85 5.92 7.37 2.97
CA ASN A 85 5.78 8.52 3.87
C ASN A 85 5.52 9.82 3.10
N ARG A 86 6.24 10.09 2.01
CA ARG A 86 5.99 11.25 1.14
C ARG A 86 4.56 11.22 0.56
N ALA A 87 4.10 10.04 0.11
CA ALA A 87 2.73 9.85 -0.34
C ALA A 87 1.71 10.07 0.79
N LEU A 88 2.02 9.64 2.03
CA LEU A 88 1.20 9.93 3.20
C LEU A 88 1.07 11.43 3.46
N LEU A 89 2.12 12.23 3.32
CA LEU A 89 2.04 13.69 3.49
C LEU A 89 1.09 14.34 2.47
N THR A 90 1.01 13.79 1.27
CA THR A 90 0.14 14.27 0.19
C THR A 90 -1.30 13.75 0.28
N ALA A 91 -1.51 12.59 0.93
CA ALA A 91 -2.80 11.93 1.07
C ALA A 91 -3.78 12.76 1.91
N ARG A 92 -5.06 12.77 1.51
CA ARG A 92 -6.14 13.54 2.17
C ARG A 92 -7.14 12.67 2.93
N GLY A 93 -7.13 11.34 2.67
CA GLY A 93 -8.02 10.41 3.32
C GLY A 93 -7.68 10.20 4.79
N ASP A 94 -8.69 9.99 5.58
CA ASP A 94 -8.61 9.64 7.00
C ASP A 94 -8.30 8.15 7.23
N TYR A 95 -8.37 7.34 6.17
CA TYR A 95 -7.98 5.93 6.15
C TYR A 95 -7.11 5.63 4.94
N CYS A 96 -5.94 5.04 5.16
CA CYS A 96 -4.95 4.77 4.13
C CYS A 96 -4.87 3.27 3.82
N ILE A 97 -4.96 2.91 2.55
CA ILE A 97 -4.72 1.55 2.04
C ILE A 97 -3.40 1.55 1.27
N PHE A 98 -2.44 0.76 1.72
CA PHE A 98 -1.19 0.53 0.99
C PHE A 98 -1.37 -0.64 0.05
N LEU A 99 -0.94 -0.45 -1.20
CA LEU A 99 -1.02 -1.40 -2.29
C LEU A 99 0.26 -1.30 -3.14
N ASP A 100 0.79 -2.42 -3.62
CA ASP A 100 1.90 -2.38 -4.58
C ASP A 100 1.38 -2.13 -6.00
N GLY A 101 2.15 -1.44 -6.84
CA GLY A 101 1.79 -1.05 -8.20
C GLY A 101 1.62 -2.21 -9.19
N ASP A 102 1.85 -3.44 -8.73
CA ASP A 102 1.63 -4.70 -9.45
C ASP A 102 0.51 -5.56 -8.83
N CYS A 103 -0.32 -4.96 -7.99
CA CYS A 103 -1.46 -5.60 -7.35
C CYS A 103 -2.79 -5.13 -7.97
N LEU A 104 -3.52 -6.06 -8.58
CA LEU A 104 -4.85 -5.80 -9.14
C LEU A 104 -5.92 -5.98 -8.04
N ALA A 105 -6.63 -4.90 -7.76
CA ALA A 105 -7.66 -4.87 -6.73
C ALA A 105 -9.03 -5.31 -7.29
N PRO A 106 -9.75 -6.28 -6.66
CA PRO A 106 -11.12 -6.60 -7.04
C PRO A 106 -12.05 -5.39 -6.96
N MET A 107 -13.15 -5.39 -7.73
CA MET A 107 -14.08 -4.26 -7.86
C MET A 107 -14.68 -3.76 -6.54
N ASP A 108 -14.75 -4.63 -5.53
CA ASP A 108 -15.30 -4.33 -4.19
C ASP A 108 -14.22 -4.02 -3.14
N PHE A 109 -12.95 -3.92 -3.54
CA PHE A 109 -11.80 -3.82 -2.63
C PHE A 109 -11.89 -2.61 -1.69
N VAL A 110 -12.11 -1.41 -2.24
CA VAL A 110 -12.23 -0.18 -1.43
C VAL A 110 -13.46 -0.23 -0.53
N ALA A 111 -14.61 -0.64 -1.06
CA ALA A 111 -15.85 -0.76 -0.30
C ALA A 111 -15.73 -1.76 0.88
N ILE A 112 -14.98 -2.86 0.68
CA ILE A 112 -14.76 -3.84 1.75
C ILE A 112 -13.78 -3.29 2.78
N HIS A 113 -12.70 -2.63 2.40
CA HIS A 113 -11.80 -1.97 3.35
C HIS A 113 -12.54 -0.94 4.18
N ARG A 114 -13.42 -0.10 3.58
CA ARG A 114 -14.30 0.82 4.30
C ARG A 114 -15.17 0.10 5.34
N LYS A 115 -15.80 -1.01 4.98
CA LYS A 115 -16.62 -1.81 5.92
C LYS A 115 -15.82 -2.50 7.01
N LEU A 116 -14.54 -2.78 6.79
CA LEU A 116 -13.65 -3.41 7.76
C LEU A 116 -12.93 -2.39 8.64
N ALA A 117 -12.90 -1.12 8.24
CA ALA A 117 -12.32 -0.05 9.05
C ALA A 117 -13.02 0.01 10.42
N GLU A 118 -12.24 0.06 11.47
CA GLU A 118 -12.70 0.14 12.85
C GLU A 118 -11.65 0.87 13.69
N PRO A 119 -12.01 1.89 14.49
CA PRO A 119 -11.06 2.57 15.38
C PRO A 119 -10.30 1.57 16.28
N GLY A 120 -9.00 1.76 16.40
CA GLY A 120 -8.11 0.86 17.16
C GLY A 120 -7.72 -0.44 16.43
N TRP A 121 -8.09 -0.57 15.16
CA TRP A 121 -7.76 -1.74 14.35
C TRP A 121 -7.14 -1.35 13.00
N PHE A 122 -6.07 -2.05 12.61
CA PHE A 122 -5.58 -2.05 11.24
C PHE A 122 -5.97 -3.34 10.52
N VAL A 123 -6.17 -3.28 9.21
CA VAL A 123 -6.61 -4.43 8.38
C VAL A 123 -5.46 -4.91 7.52
N THR A 124 -5.22 -6.23 7.51
CA THR A 124 -4.23 -6.84 6.62
C THR A 124 -4.89 -7.86 5.72
N GLY A 125 -4.79 -7.66 4.42
CA GLY A 125 -5.30 -8.62 3.44
C GLY A 125 -4.28 -9.68 3.04
N ASN A 126 -4.61 -10.42 2.01
CA ASN A 126 -3.74 -11.42 1.38
C ASN A 126 -3.65 -11.17 -0.12
N ARG A 127 -2.80 -11.95 -0.79
CA ARG A 127 -2.61 -11.89 -2.23
C ARG A 127 -2.57 -13.26 -2.86
N VAL A 128 -3.00 -13.35 -4.11
CA VAL A 128 -2.77 -14.46 -5.04
C VAL A 128 -1.61 -14.07 -5.94
N LEU A 129 -0.62 -14.93 -6.07
CA LEU A 129 0.51 -14.71 -6.96
C LEU A 129 0.24 -15.37 -8.31
N LEU A 130 0.32 -14.61 -9.39
CA LEU A 130 0.30 -15.16 -10.74
C LEU A 130 1.66 -15.74 -11.10
N ALA A 131 1.66 -16.79 -11.92
CA ALA A 131 2.88 -17.33 -12.52
C ALA A 131 3.40 -16.39 -13.64
N PRO A 132 4.70 -16.45 -14.01
CA PRO A 132 5.28 -15.58 -15.04
C PRO A 132 4.52 -15.60 -16.36
N ALA A 133 4.18 -16.80 -16.88
CA ALA A 133 3.47 -16.95 -18.14
C ALA A 133 2.06 -16.32 -18.11
N LEU A 134 1.33 -16.49 -16.98
CA LEU A 134 0.01 -15.90 -16.83
C LEU A 134 0.10 -14.38 -16.67
N THR A 135 1.08 -13.86 -15.95
CA THR A 135 1.33 -12.43 -15.86
C THR A 135 1.60 -11.82 -17.22
N ALA A 136 2.47 -12.44 -18.03
CA ALA A 136 2.77 -11.99 -19.39
C ALA A 136 1.49 -11.96 -20.28
N ALA A 137 0.63 -12.97 -20.17
CA ALA A 137 -0.65 -13.00 -20.89
C ALA A 137 -1.58 -11.87 -20.41
N VAL A 138 -1.71 -11.67 -19.08
CA VAL A 138 -2.53 -10.61 -18.50
C VAL A 138 -2.12 -9.24 -19.02
N LEU A 139 -0.82 -8.94 -19.02
CA LEU A 139 -0.30 -7.65 -19.44
C LEU A 139 -0.39 -7.44 -20.96
N ARG A 140 -0.04 -8.47 -21.75
CA ARG A 140 -0.04 -8.38 -23.22
C ARG A 140 -1.45 -8.30 -23.81
N GLU A 141 -2.39 -9.08 -23.25
CA GLU A 141 -3.75 -9.23 -23.77
C GLU A 141 -4.76 -8.32 -23.06
N GLY A 142 -4.33 -7.54 -22.07
CA GLY A 142 -5.19 -6.67 -21.29
C GLY A 142 -6.26 -7.43 -20.51
N LEU A 143 -5.93 -8.63 -19.98
CA LEU A 143 -6.88 -9.42 -19.22
C LEU A 143 -7.14 -8.79 -17.83
N HIS A 144 -8.33 -9.06 -17.30
CA HIS A 144 -8.79 -8.52 -16.04
C HIS A 144 -9.04 -9.62 -15.00
N PRO A 145 -7.98 -10.23 -14.39
CA PRO A 145 -8.13 -11.34 -13.45
C PRO A 145 -9.03 -11.00 -12.26
N GLU A 146 -9.11 -9.75 -11.86
CA GLU A 146 -9.96 -9.26 -10.75
C GLU A 146 -11.45 -9.41 -11.03
N THR A 147 -11.84 -9.69 -12.28
CA THR A 147 -13.23 -9.93 -12.70
C THR A 147 -13.54 -11.41 -12.95
N TRP A 148 -12.53 -12.30 -12.85
CA TRP A 148 -12.71 -13.71 -13.19
C TRP A 148 -13.64 -14.42 -12.23
N SER A 149 -14.46 -15.31 -12.81
CA SER A 149 -15.29 -16.26 -12.07
C SER A 149 -14.44 -17.32 -11.36
N LEU A 150 -15.02 -17.99 -10.36
CA LEU A 150 -14.33 -19.08 -9.66
C LEU A 150 -13.89 -20.20 -10.61
N PHE A 151 -14.67 -20.48 -11.67
CA PHE A 151 -14.32 -21.48 -12.68
C PHE A 151 -13.05 -21.10 -13.45
N GLN A 152 -12.91 -19.83 -13.86
CA GLN A 152 -11.69 -19.34 -14.51
C GLN A 152 -10.48 -19.46 -13.56
N TRP A 153 -10.64 -19.10 -12.29
CA TRP A 153 -9.61 -19.27 -11.27
C TRP A 153 -9.19 -20.72 -11.07
N LEU A 154 -10.15 -21.67 -11.00
CA LEU A 154 -9.87 -23.10 -10.90
C LEU A 154 -9.11 -23.61 -12.14
N ARG A 155 -9.50 -23.18 -13.34
CA ARG A 155 -8.81 -23.52 -14.60
C ARG A 155 -7.36 -23.01 -14.60
N HIS A 156 -7.12 -21.78 -14.18
CA HIS A 156 -5.75 -21.26 -14.09
C HIS A 156 -4.94 -21.95 -12.98
N ARG A 157 -5.57 -22.30 -11.87
CA ARG A 157 -4.93 -23.07 -10.80
C ARG A 157 -4.50 -24.47 -11.25
N SER A 158 -5.35 -25.21 -11.98
CA SER A 158 -5.03 -26.54 -12.51
C SER A 158 -3.89 -26.54 -13.52
N ARG A 159 -3.67 -25.39 -14.19
CA ARG A 159 -2.58 -25.18 -15.16
C ARG A 159 -1.30 -24.57 -14.53
N GLY A 160 -1.23 -24.47 -13.20
CA GLY A 160 -0.07 -23.87 -12.52
C GLY A 160 0.02 -22.34 -12.65
N GLY A 161 -1.00 -21.66 -13.19
CA GLY A 161 -1.00 -20.22 -13.41
C GLY A 161 -1.08 -19.38 -12.13
N VAL A 162 -1.51 -19.97 -11.00
CA VAL A 162 -1.62 -19.28 -9.71
C VAL A 162 -1.18 -20.16 -8.55
N ASN A 163 -0.63 -19.55 -7.50
CA ASN A 163 -0.08 -20.29 -6.35
C ASN A 163 -1.15 -20.87 -5.41
N ARG A 164 -2.29 -20.19 -5.24
CA ARG A 164 -3.39 -20.59 -4.34
C ARG A 164 -4.68 -19.85 -4.70
N LEU A 165 -5.84 -20.40 -4.29
CA LEU A 165 -7.14 -19.77 -4.53
C LEU A 165 -7.70 -19.02 -3.31
N ALA A 166 -7.12 -19.21 -2.12
CA ALA A 166 -7.64 -18.59 -0.89
C ALA A 166 -7.77 -17.07 -0.95
N GLY A 167 -6.98 -16.39 -1.79
CA GLY A 167 -7.04 -14.93 -1.95
C GLY A 167 -8.24 -14.44 -2.75
N VAL A 168 -8.82 -15.28 -3.61
CA VAL A 168 -9.98 -14.89 -4.43
C VAL A 168 -11.32 -15.37 -3.83
N LEU A 169 -11.27 -16.25 -2.83
CA LEU A 169 -12.48 -16.68 -2.14
C LEU A 169 -13.05 -15.54 -1.28
N ARG A 170 -14.39 -15.50 -1.20
CA ARG A 170 -15.13 -14.52 -0.40
C ARG A 170 -15.91 -15.24 0.69
N LEU A 171 -15.53 -14.99 1.98
CA LEU A 171 -16.17 -15.59 3.15
C LEU A 171 -16.52 -14.51 4.19
N ARG A 172 -17.71 -14.60 4.76
CA ARG A 172 -18.13 -13.71 5.85
C ARG A 172 -17.63 -14.23 7.19
N LEU A 173 -16.42 -13.86 7.58
CA LEU A 173 -15.80 -14.36 8.82
C LEU A 173 -16.32 -13.66 10.09
N GLY A 174 -16.99 -12.50 9.98
CA GLY A 174 -17.52 -11.78 11.14
C GLY A 174 -16.47 -11.55 12.24
N PRO A 175 -16.78 -11.91 13.52
CA PRO A 175 -15.85 -11.76 14.64
C PRO A 175 -14.57 -12.57 14.52
N LEU A 176 -14.55 -13.66 13.74
CA LEU A 176 -13.36 -14.50 13.54
C LEU A 176 -12.18 -13.73 12.93
N ARG A 177 -12.45 -12.59 12.27
CA ARG A 177 -11.40 -11.68 11.77
C ARG A 177 -10.50 -11.10 12.87
N LYS A 178 -10.92 -11.13 14.12
CA LYS A 178 -10.23 -10.57 15.28
C LYS A 178 -9.42 -11.61 16.08
N LEU A 179 -9.44 -12.89 15.70
CA LEU A 179 -8.76 -13.96 16.44
C LEU A 179 -7.23 -13.80 16.52
N GLN A 180 -6.60 -13.17 15.52
CA GLN A 180 -5.16 -12.97 15.47
C GLN A 180 -4.78 -11.51 15.75
N ALA A 181 -5.46 -10.86 16.67
CA ALA A 181 -5.38 -9.44 16.96
C ALA A 181 -3.97 -8.89 17.25
N ARG A 182 -3.08 -9.71 17.82
CA ARG A 182 -1.70 -9.35 18.18
C ARG A 182 -0.63 -9.92 17.25
N ARG A 183 -1.04 -10.54 16.13
CA ARG A 183 -0.09 -11.19 15.22
C ARG A 183 0.38 -10.22 14.14
N TRP A 184 1.67 -9.85 14.13
CA TRP A 184 2.27 -9.06 13.05
C TRP A 184 2.72 -9.94 11.86
N ARG A 185 3.18 -11.18 12.11
CA ARG A 185 3.72 -12.06 11.07
C ARG A 185 2.71 -12.38 9.99
N GLY A 186 3.20 -12.39 8.74
CA GLY A 186 2.43 -12.74 7.55
C GLY A 186 1.54 -11.62 6.99
N ALA A 187 1.56 -10.43 7.59
CA ALA A 187 1.00 -9.22 7.00
C ALA A 187 2.05 -8.54 6.10
N ARG A 188 1.61 -7.80 5.10
CA ARG A 188 2.46 -7.13 4.11
C ARG A 188 1.83 -5.82 3.67
N SER A 189 2.65 -4.83 3.35
CA SER A 189 2.21 -3.52 2.87
C SER A 189 1.48 -3.57 1.52
N CYS A 190 1.65 -4.62 0.71
CA CYS A 190 0.90 -4.76 -0.53
C CYS A 190 -0.63 -4.95 -0.35
N ASN A 191 -1.12 -5.04 0.87
CA ASN A 191 -2.54 -5.06 1.22
C ASN A 191 -2.70 -4.80 2.73
N LEU A 192 -2.44 -3.57 3.11
CA LEU A 192 -2.49 -3.08 4.50
C LEU A 192 -3.35 -1.82 4.54
N ALA A 193 -4.24 -1.72 5.52
CA ALA A 193 -5.03 -0.52 5.71
C ALA A 193 -5.04 -0.07 7.17
N VAL A 194 -4.83 1.23 7.38
CA VAL A 194 -4.63 1.85 8.70
C VAL A 194 -5.28 3.23 8.71
N TRP A 195 -5.85 3.66 9.85
CA TRP A 195 -6.31 5.01 10.04
C TRP A 195 -5.14 6.00 9.98
N ARG A 196 -5.37 7.13 9.34
CA ARG A 196 -4.37 8.19 9.20
C ARG A 196 -3.85 8.66 10.56
N SER A 197 -4.74 8.88 11.51
CA SER A 197 -4.40 9.25 12.88
C SER A 197 -3.48 8.25 13.57
N ASP A 198 -3.64 6.94 13.30
CA ASP A 198 -2.77 5.92 13.87
C ASP A 198 -1.40 5.88 13.18
N LEU A 199 -1.35 6.15 11.87
CA LEU A 199 -0.07 6.32 11.14
C LEU A 199 0.71 7.54 11.66
N ASP A 200 0.03 8.66 11.93
CA ASP A 200 0.65 9.85 12.53
C ASP A 200 1.18 9.57 13.94
N ARG A 201 0.46 8.79 14.77
CA ARG A 201 0.90 8.38 16.12
C ARG A 201 2.20 7.57 16.09
N VAL A 202 2.35 6.67 15.13
CA VAL A 202 3.56 5.84 14.99
C VAL A 202 4.62 6.48 14.09
N ASP A 203 4.36 7.68 13.59
CA ASP A 203 5.26 8.45 12.73
C ASP A 203 5.52 7.80 11.36
N GLY A 204 4.51 7.11 10.82
CA GLY A 204 4.58 6.46 9.50
C GLY A 204 5.51 5.25 9.43
N PHE A 205 6.04 5.00 8.23
CA PHE A 205 7.08 3.98 8.01
C PHE A 205 8.43 4.48 8.51
N ASP A 206 9.31 3.56 8.90
CA ASP A 206 10.68 3.91 9.29
C ASP A 206 11.60 3.82 8.07
N ALA A 207 12.04 4.98 7.56
CA ALA A 207 12.93 5.08 6.40
C ALA A 207 14.37 4.64 6.68
N SER A 208 14.72 4.28 7.93
CA SER A 208 16.00 3.64 8.25
C SER A 208 16.09 2.21 7.67
N PHE A 209 14.96 1.59 7.32
CA PHE A 209 14.90 0.32 6.59
C PHE A 209 15.17 0.57 5.10
N ASN A 210 16.42 0.64 4.73
CA ASN A 210 16.88 0.75 3.36
C ASN A 210 16.97 -0.63 2.70
N GLY A 211 16.76 -0.68 1.36
CA GLY A 211 16.71 -1.93 0.63
C GLY A 211 15.41 -2.71 0.89
N TRP A 212 15.31 -3.89 0.29
CA TRP A 212 14.10 -4.68 0.37
C TRP A 212 13.93 -5.40 1.71
N GLY A 213 12.76 -5.22 2.32
CA GLY A 213 12.24 -6.09 3.38
C GLY A 213 12.26 -5.49 4.78
N ARG A 214 11.27 -5.87 5.56
CA ARG A 214 11.02 -5.58 6.98
C ARG A 214 10.44 -4.20 7.30
N GLU A 215 10.41 -3.23 6.41
CA GLU A 215 9.79 -1.92 6.63
C GLU A 215 8.28 -2.03 6.97
N ASP A 216 7.60 -3.02 6.37
CA ASP A 216 6.21 -3.33 6.67
C ASP A 216 6.06 -4.04 8.04
N SER A 217 6.96 -4.97 8.34
CA SER A 217 6.94 -5.70 9.62
C SER A 217 7.21 -4.77 10.79
N ASP A 218 8.16 -3.85 10.66
CA ASP A 218 8.45 -2.80 11.64
C ASP A 218 7.21 -1.94 11.92
N LEU A 219 6.56 -1.40 10.88
CA LEU A 219 5.33 -0.63 11.05
C LEU A 219 4.27 -1.41 11.83
N LEU A 220 4.05 -2.68 11.47
CA LEU A 220 3.05 -3.52 12.13
C LEU A 220 3.36 -3.77 13.60
N VAL A 221 4.62 -3.97 13.96
CA VAL A 221 5.06 -4.13 15.35
C VAL A 221 4.79 -2.83 16.12
N ARG A 222 5.18 -1.67 15.57
CA ARG A 222 4.96 -0.37 16.21
C ARG A 222 3.47 -0.02 16.36
N LEU A 223 2.61 -0.41 15.42
CA LEU A 223 1.16 -0.27 15.56
C LEU A 223 0.64 -1.13 16.72
N LEU A 224 1.16 -2.36 16.91
CA LEU A 224 0.80 -3.21 18.05
C LEU A 224 1.32 -2.65 19.38
N HIS A 225 2.54 -2.11 19.43
CA HIS A 225 3.10 -1.41 20.60
C HIS A 225 2.27 -0.18 20.96
N CYS A 226 1.73 0.52 19.95
CA CYS A 226 0.82 1.66 20.14
C CYS A 226 -0.58 1.26 20.65
N GLY A 227 -0.81 -0.04 20.91
CA GLY A 227 -2.07 -0.57 21.43
C GLY A 227 -3.10 -0.95 20.38
N LEU A 228 -2.81 -0.78 19.09
CA LEU A 228 -3.72 -1.20 18.03
C LEU A 228 -3.76 -2.72 17.92
N ARG A 229 -4.78 -3.20 17.21
CA ARG A 229 -5.01 -4.62 16.96
C ARG A 229 -5.17 -4.90 15.48
N ARG A 230 -4.77 -6.10 15.07
CA ARG A 230 -4.93 -6.57 13.70
C ARG A 230 -6.30 -7.17 13.46
N LYS A 231 -6.97 -6.74 12.38
CA LYS A 231 -8.14 -7.38 11.81
C LYS A 231 -7.77 -8.09 10.52
N ASP A 232 -8.12 -9.37 10.40
CA ASP A 232 -7.79 -10.20 9.24
C ASP A 232 -8.70 -9.90 8.05
N GLY A 233 -8.13 -9.39 6.97
CA GLY A 233 -8.80 -9.13 5.69
C GLY A 233 -8.89 -10.34 4.75
N ARG A 234 -8.30 -11.50 5.11
CA ARG A 234 -8.38 -12.71 4.29
C ARG A 234 -9.83 -13.07 3.96
N PHE A 235 -10.05 -13.62 2.78
CA PHE A 235 -11.37 -13.92 2.24
C PHE A 235 -12.30 -12.72 2.09
N ALA A 236 -11.73 -11.51 2.02
CA ALA A 236 -12.49 -10.28 1.78
C ALA A 236 -11.71 -9.29 0.89
N THR A 237 -10.48 -8.95 1.24
CA THR A 237 -9.66 -7.93 0.57
C THR A 237 -8.50 -8.53 -0.25
N GLY A 238 -8.57 -9.80 -0.64
CA GLY A 238 -7.49 -10.43 -1.41
C GLY A 238 -7.25 -9.71 -2.74
N VAL A 239 -5.98 -9.46 -3.07
CA VAL A 239 -5.52 -8.85 -4.32
C VAL A 239 -4.79 -9.86 -5.19
N ILE A 240 -4.67 -9.57 -6.47
CA ILE A 240 -3.98 -10.39 -7.45
C ILE A 240 -2.64 -9.73 -7.76
N HIS A 241 -1.55 -10.41 -7.43
CA HIS A 241 -0.21 -9.87 -7.58
C HIS A 241 0.42 -10.44 -8.85
N LEU A 242 0.78 -9.57 -9.76
CA LEU A 242 1.51 -9.88 -10.97
C LEU A 242 2.92 -10.38 -10.62
N TRP A 243 3.43 -11.31 -11.38
CA TRP A 243 4.78 -11.81 -11.17
C TRP A 243 5.82 -10.76 -11.56
N HIS A 244 6.85 -10.67 -10.76
CA HIS A 244 8.08 -9.93 -11.07
C HIS A 244 9.30 -10.67 -10.55
N GLY A 245 10.49 -10.34 -11.08
CA GLY A 245 11.76 -10.84 -10.56
C GLY A 245 11.96 -10.49 -9.08
N GLN A 246 12.80 -11.24 -8.40
CA GLN A 246 13.10 -10.96 -6.99
C GLN A 246 13.90 -9.66 -6.85
N ALA A 247 13.53 -8.84 -5.85
CA ALA A 247 14.32 -7.68 -5.47
C ALA A 247 15.68 -8.10 -4.89
N ASP A 248 16.66 -7.22 -4.98
CA ASP A 248 17.94 -7.38 -4.29
C ASP A 248 17.72 -7.48 -2.77
N ARG A 249 18.35 -8.49 -2.16
CA ARG A 249 18.23 -8.80 -0.73
C ARG A 249 19.51 -8.50 0.06
N ALA A 250 20.45 -7.77 -0.50
CA ALA A 250 21.73 -7.48 0.16
C ALA A 250 21.56 -6.83 1.54
N GLN A 251 20.50 -6.03 1.73
CA GLN A 251 20.22 -5.36 3.00
C GLN A 251 19.32 -6.15 3.96
N LEU A 252 18.84 -7.34 3.57
CA LEU A 252 17.85 -8.08 4.37
C LEU A 252 18.37 -8.44 5.78
N SER A 253 19.63 -8.86 5.92
CA SER A 253 20.23 -9.19 7.23
C SER A 253 20.28 -7.97 8.16
N ALA A 254 20.66 -6.80 7.64
CA ALA A 254 20.66 -5.55 8.41
C ALA A 254 19.23 -5.15 8.82
N ASN A 255 18.26 -5.33 7.93
CA ASN A 255 16.85 -5.05 8.23
C ASN A 255 16.26 -6.08 9.21
N ASP A 256 16.71 -7.35 9.18
CA ASP A 256 16.34 -8.35 10.19
C ASP A 256 16.83 -7.95 11.58
N ALA A 257 18.06 -7.47 11.72
CA ALA A 257 18.60 -6.97 12.99
C ALA A 257 17.79 -5.75 13.51
N ARG A 258 17.50 -4.77 12.63
CA ARG A 258 16.65 -3.62 13.01
C ARG A 258 15.26 -4.03 13.48
N LEU A 259 14.64 -5.00 12.81
CA LEU A 259 13.34 -5.51 13.22
C LEU A 259 13.43 -6.21 14.58
N ASP A 260 14.50 -6.96 14.84
CA ASP A 260 14.74 -7.62 16.12
C ASP A 260 14.85 -6.61 17.27
N ASP A 261 15.55 -5.49 17.05
CA ASP A 261 15.61 -4.36 18.00
C ASP A 261 14.22 -3.78 18.30
N VAL A 262 13.35 -3.66 17.30
CA VAL A 262 11.98 -3.19 17.52
C VAL A 262 11.16 -4.19 18.32
N LEU A 263 11.31 -5.48 18.02
CA LEU A 263 10.59 -6.57 18.71
C LEU A 263 10.94 -6.67 20.20
N HIS A 264 12.18 -6.31 20.58
CA HIS A 264 12.68 -6.34 21.97
C HIS A 264 12.59 -4.98 22.67
N SER A 265 11.90 -4.01 22.09
CA SER A 265 11.68 -2.68 22.66
C SER A 265 10.19 -2.35 22.72
N ASP A 266 9.84 -1.28 23.43
CA ASP A 266 8.50 -0.69 23.43
C ASP A 266 8.37 0.47 22.43
N ARG A 267 9.24 0.51 21.40
CA ARG A 267 9.28 1.58 20.42
C ARG A 267 7.97 1.67 19.63
N ILE A 268 7.35 2.85 19.66
CA ILE A 268 6.11 3.16 18.95
C ILE A 268 6.40 3.98 17.69
N ARG A 269 7.30 4.97 17.77
CA ARG A 269 7.56 5.90 16.67
C ARG A 269 8.72 5.42 15.79
N ALA A 270 8.64 5.75 14.50
CA ALA A 270 9.74 5.53 13.56
C ALA A 270 10.98 6.34 13.98
N GLN A 271 12.18 5.83 13.68
CA GLN A 271 13.43 6.58 13.85
C GLN A 271 13.58 7.66 12.77
N GLN A 272 13.16 7.35 11.54
CA GLN A 272 13.15 8.25 10.39
C GLN A 272 11.75 8.23 9.77
N GLY A 273 10.81 8.94 10.42
CA GLY A 273 9.40 8.91 10.07
C GLY A 273 8.89 10.15 9.35
N LEU A 274 7.58 10.36 9.42
CA LEU A 274 6.87 11.50 8.83
C LEU A 274 7.33 12.83 9.41
N SER A 275 7.66 12.88 10.71
CA SER A 275 8.09 14.10 11.39
C SER A 275 9.39 14.65 10.80
N LEU A 276 10.33 13.77 10.43
CA LEU A 276 11.58 14.16 9.81
C LEU A 276 11.37 14.73 8.40
N LEU A 277 10.49 14.14 7.61
CA LEU A 277 10.14 14.65 6.28
C LEU A 277 9.42 16.00 6.35
N ARG A 278 8.48 16.18 7.29
CA ARG A 278 7.80 17.46 7.51
C ARG A 278 8.79 18.56 7.88
N ALA A 279 9.78 18.26 8.71
CA ALA A 279 10.81 19.23 9.08
C ALA A 279 11.72 19.60 7.89
N ALA A 280 12.06 18.64 7.04
CA ALA A 280 12.85 18.89 5.84
C ALA A 280 12.10 19.76 4.82
N GLU A 281 10.83 19.48 4.55
CA GLU A 281 9.98 20.27 3.64
C GLU A 281 9.73 21.69 4.15
N ALA A 282 9.62 21.89 5.47
CA ALA A 282 9.49 23.22 6.07
C ALA A 282 10.78 24.05 5.90
N GLY A 283 11.96 23.43 6.10
CA GLY A 283 13.26 24.10 5.94
C GLY A 283 13.59 24.47 4.49
N GLU A 284 13.14 23.66 3.51
CA GLU A 284 13.29 23.98 2.08
C GLU A 284 12.44 25.19 1.69
N ASN A 285 11.18 25.27 2.14
CA ASN A 285 10.28 26.40 1.88
C ASN A 285 10.79 27.72 2.48
N ASP A 286 11.39 27.70 3.66
CA ASP A 286 11.97 28.88 4.30
C ASP A 286 13.20 29.39 3.52
N SER A 287 14.03 28.49 2.99
CA SER A 287 15.22 28.86 2.21
C SER A 287 14.86 29.45 0.83
N GLU A 288 13.81 28.97 0.17
CA GLU A 288 13.32 29.53 -1.11
C GLU A 288 12.68 30.91 -0.91
N ASN A 289 11.95 31.15 0.17
CA ASN A 289 11.37 32.44 0.51
C ASN A 289 12.45 33.49 0.82
N ASP A 290 13.54 33.11 1.51
CA ASP A 290 14.67 33.98 1.83
C ASP A 290 15.48 34.37 0.56
N HIS A 291 15.59 33.42 -0.40
CA HIS A 291 16.22 33.73 -1.70
C HIS A 291 15.37 34.68 -2.56
N HIS A 292 14.04 34.51 -2.57
CA HIS A 292 13.14 35.44 -3.29
C HIS A 292 13.12 36.84 -2.67
N ALA A 293 13.17 36.94 -1.36
CA ALA A 293 13.23 38.24 -0.66
C ALA A 293 14.56 39.02 -0.96
N ARG A 294 15.69 38.28 -1.05
CA ARG A 294 16.99 38.87 -1.40
C ARG A 294 17.17 39.21 -2.88
N ALA A 295 16.39 38.64 -3.77
CA ALA A 295 16.43 38.94 -5.20
C ALA A 295 15.58 40.16 -5.57
N GLN A 296 14.78 40.70 -4.66
CA GLN A 296 13.91 41.88 -4.85
C GLN A 296 14.42 43.15 -4.15
N THR A 297 15.58 43.08 -3.50
CA THR A 297 16.32 44.23 -2.94
C THR A 297 17.59 44.49 -3.74
#